data_10b292ca1d6078a16a365280a20c2e4e
#
_entry.id   10b292ca1d6078a16a365280a20c2e4e
#
_cell.length_a   1.000
_cell.length_b   1.000
_cell.length_c   1.000
_cell.angle_alpha   90.00
_cell.angle_beta   90.00
_cell.angle_gamma   90.00
#
_symmetry.space_group_name_H-M   'P 1'
#
loop_
_entity.id
_entity.type
_entity.pdbx_description
1 polymer ?
#
loop_
_entity_poly.entity_id
_entity_poly.type
_entity_poly.pdbx_seq_one_letter_code
_entity_poly.pdbx_strand_id
1 'polypeptide(L)' 'MQLIREDEYLDRALEIALKEGITVYDALYISLAIHQNKPILTLDKKQREVSRKYGVTTLP' A
#
# COMPACT_ATOMS: atom_id res chain seq x y z
N MET A 1 -4.05 -20.02 -16.64
CA MET A 1 -3.78 -19.64 -15.54
C MET A 1 -3.56 -18.24 -15.40
N GLN A 2 -4.16 -17.71 -14.51
CA GLN A 2 -4.04 -16.44 -14.34
C GLN A 2 -2.77 -16.10 -13.76
N LEU A 3 -2.09 -15.37 -14.37
CA LEU A 3 -0.93 -14.95 -13.85
C LEU A 3 -1.12 -13.89 -12.96
N ILE A 4 -0.97 -14.15 -11.74
CA ILE A 4 -1.09 -13.15 -10.83
C ILE A 4 0.13 -12.40 -10.80
N ARG A 5 0.05 -11.13 -10.85
CA ARG A 5 1.20 -10.34 -10.83
C ARG A 5 1.61 -10.04 -9.42
N GLU A 6 1.68 -11.09 -8.62
CA GLU A 6 2.08 -10.95 -7.25
C GLU A 6 3.48 -10.41 -7.13
N ASP A 7 4.33 -10.77 -8.08
CA ASP A 7 5.71 -10.30 -8.06
C ASP A 7 5.76 -8.79 -8.13
N GLU A 8 4.94 -8.21 -8.97
CA GLU A 8 4.92 -6.76 -9.10
C GLU A 8 4.42 -6.09 -7.84
N TYR A 9 3.38 -6.68 -7.24
CA TYR A 9 2.86 -6.13 -6.01
C TYR A 9 3.87 -6.22 -4.90
N LEU A 10 4.55 -7.35 -4.81
CA LEU A 10 5.55 -7.54 -3.77
C LEU A 10 6.72 -6.60 -3.95
N ASP A 11 7.18 -6.44 -5.17
CA ASP A 11 8.29 -5.54 -5.44
C ASP A 11 7.94 -4.12 -5.02
N ARG A 12 6.77 -3.67 -5.40
CA ARG A 12 6.32 -2.34 -5.04
C ARG A 12 6.15 -2.20 -3.53
N ALA A 13 5.58 -3.23 -2.90
CA ALA A 13 5.37 -3.20 -1.47
C ALA A 13 6.69 -3.15 -0.72
N LEU A 14 7.67 -3.91 -1.17
CA LEU A 14 8.98 -3.88 -0.55
C LEU A 14 9.62 -2.52 -0.68
N GLU A 15 9.50 -1.94 -1.85
CA GLU A 15 10.05 -0.63 -2.10
C GLU A 15 9.42 0.39 -1.18
N ILE A 16 8.11 0.37 -1.07
CA ILE A 16 7.39 1.29 -0.21
C ILE A 16 7.77 1.07 1.24
N ALA A 17 7.84 -0.20 1.65
CA ALA A 17 8.15 -0.53 3.03
C ALA A 17 9.53 0.00 3.43
N LEU A 18 10.50 -0.20 2.57
CA LEU A 18 11.85 0.26 2.85
C LEU A 18 11.94 1.78 2.82
N LYS A 19 11.28 2.38 1.86
CA LYS A 19 11.36 3.80 1.70
C LYS A 19 10.65 4.54 2.81
N GLU A 20 9.50 4.05 3.21
CA GLU A 20 8.69 4.75 4.20
C GLU A 20 8.87 4.22 5.62
N GLY A 21 9.61 3.14 5.79
CA GLY A 21 9.83 2.60 7.12
C GLY A 21 8.61 1.94 7.74
N ILE A 22 7.80 1.31 6.92
CA ILE A 22 6.62 0.61 7.42
C ILE A 22 6.76 -0.88 7.13
N THR A 23 5.86 -1.67 7.68
CA THR A 23 5.92 -3.10 7.46
C THR A 23 5.52 -3.45 6.04
N VAL A 24 5.91 -4.63 5.60
CA VAL A 24 5.57 -5.08 4.27
C VAL A 24 4.05 -5.26 4.15
N TYR A 25 3.41 -5.71 5.22
CA TYR A 25 1.97 -5.87 5.19
C TYR A 25 1.25 -4.55 4.94
N ASP A 26 1.68 -3.50 5.65
CA ASP A 26 1.09 -2.19 5.46
C ASP A 26 1.32 -1.72 4.03
N ALA A 27 2.51 -1.96 3.52
CA ALA A 27 2.84 -1.56 2.17
C ALA A 27 2.03 -2.34 1.14
N LEU A 28 1.74 -3.60 1.42
CA LEU A 28 0.91 -4.40 0.53
C LEU A 28 -0.50 -3.83 0.45
N TYR A 29 -1.05 -3.46 1.59
CA TYR A 29 -2.38 -2.86 1.59
C TYR A 29 -2.41 -1.59 0.76
N ILE A 30 -1.38 -0.77 0.91
CA ILE A 30 -1.30 0.47 0.15
C ILE A 30 -1.18 0.17 -1.35
N SER A 31 -0.35 -0.79 -1.71
CA SER A 31 -0.19 -1.17 -3.10
C SER A 31 -1.48 -1.65 -3.72
N LEU A 32 -2.22 -2.47 -2.99
CA LEU A 32 -3.49 -2.96 -3.46
C LEU A 32 -4.49 -1.83 -3.61
N ALA A 33 -4.49 -0.91 -2.68
CA ALA A 33 -5.42 0.22 -2.76
C ALA A 33 -5.12 1.06 -3.97
N ILE A 34 -3.85 1.27 -4.28
CA ILE A 34 -3.46 2.01 -5.46
C ILE A 34 -3.95 1.30 -6.70
N HIS A 35 -3.69 0.01 -6.75
CA HIS A 35 -4.05 -0.77 -7.93
C HIS A 35 -5.55 -0.82 -8.16
N GLN A 36 -6.30 -0.98 -7.08
CA GLN A 36 -7.75 -1.08 -7.19
C GLN A 36 -8.45 0.25 -7.08
N ASN A 37 -7.69 1.30 -6.83
CA ASN A 37 -8.25 2.62 -6.71
C ASN A 37 -9.32 2.68 -5.62
N LYS A 38 -9.02 2.07 -4.49
CA LYS A 38 -9.94 2.03 -3.37
C LYS A 38 -9.32 2.68 -2.15
N PRO A 39 -10.15 3.16 -1.24
CA PRO A 39 -9.62 3.79 -0.04
C PRO A 39 -9.14 2.76 0.96
N ILE A 40 -8.30 3.20 1.88
CA ILE A 40 -7.83 2.37 2.95
C ILE A 40 -8.47 2.83 4.23
N LEU A 41 -8.96 1.88 5.00
CA LEU A 41 -9.51 2.19 6.30
C LEU A 41 -8.43 1.89 7.33
N THR A 42 -7.89 2.92 7.96
CA THR A 42 -6.84 2.71 8.93
C THR A 42 -6.83 3.80 9.97
N LEU A 43 -6.50 3.42 11.19
CA LEU A 43 -6.34 4.37 12.28
C LEU A 43 -4.87 4.64 12.53
N ASP A 44 -3.99 3.93 11.85
CA ASP A 44 -2.57 4.11 12.02
C ASP A 44 -2.13 5.39 11.34
N LYS A 45 -1.55 6.30 12.14
CA LYS A 45 -1.12 7.57 11.63
C LYS A 45 -0.10 7.44 10.53
N LYS A 46 0.86 6.58 10.73
CA LYS A 46 1.93 6.40 9.76
C LYS A 46 1.40 5.86 8.44
N GLN A 47 0.54 4.87 8.50
CA GLN A 47 -0.03 4.32 7.30
C GLN A 47 -0.89 5.35 6.58
N ARG A 48 -1.57 6.18 7.34
CA ARG A 48 -2.38 7.22 6.77
C ARG A 48 -1.52 8.24 6.02
N GLU A 49 -0.41 8.62 6.62
CA GLU A 49 0.49 9.57 6.00
C GLU A 49 1.08 9.01 4.71
N VAL A 50 1.53 7.76 4.77
CA VAL A 50 2.11 7.14 3.60
C VAL A 50 1.08 6.99 2.49
N SER A 51 -0.14 6.60 2.86
CA SER A 51 -1.20 6.46 1.87
C SER A 51 -1.46 7.77 1.16
N ARG A 52 -1.47 8.86 1.89
CA ARG A 52 -1.70 10.15 1.28
C ARG A 52 -0.60 10.52 0.32
N LYS A 53 0.63 10.18 0.65
CA LYS A 53 1.74 10.45 -0.25
C LYS A 53 1.55 9.79 -1.58
N TYR A 54 0.91 8.63 -1.59
CA TYR A 54 0.72 7.88 -2.81
C TYR A 54 -0.65 8.10 -3.43
N GLY A 55 -1.36 9.10 -2.94
CA GLY A 55 -2.62 9.46 -3.53
C GLY A 55 -3.77 8.55 -3.17
N VAL A 56 -3.61 7.79 -2.09
CA VAL A 56 -4.66 6.87 -1.66
C VAL A 56 -5.52 7.57 -0.62
N THR A 57 -6.83 7.49 -0.82
CA THR A 57 -7.76 8.07 0.14
C THR A 57 -7.81 7.22 1.38
N THR A 58 -7.81 7.86 2.54
CA THR A 58 -7.92 7.11 3.78
C THR A 58 -9.24 7.46 4.44
N LEU A 59 -9.84 6.46 5.05
CA LEU A 59 -11.06 6.62 5.79
C LEU A 59 -10.72 6.52 7.25
N PRO A 60 -11.39 7.16 7.97
CA PRO A 60 -11.25 7.90 9.08
C PRO A 60 -11.30 7.56 10.17
#